data_fff185fe5598ab1360b258efcfe754e3
#
_entry.id   fff185fe5598ab1360b258efcfe754e3
#
_cell.length_a   1.000
_cell.length_b   1.000
_cell.length_c   1.000
_cell.angle_alpha   90.00
_cell.angle_beta   90.00
_cell.angle_gamma   90.00
#
_symmetry.space_group_name_H-M   'P 1'
#
loop_
_entity.id
_entity.type
_entity.pdbx_description
1 polymer ?
#
loop_
_entity_poly.entity_id
_entity_poly.type
_entity_poly.pdbx_seq_one_letter_code
_entity_poly.pdbx_strand_id
1 'polypeptide(L)'
;YKRQVLSLPIGVMLALGRRSKLPVVSILCTIFIEIWRGVPLITVLFMASNMFPLFMPEGVNFDKLIRALIGVMFFSAAYLAEVVRGGLQAMPKGQYEASQAVGLTYWRMMALVILPQSLKMVIPAIIGSFIAIFKDTTLVLVIGLFDFLGIIQFVGTNPDWLGFSHEGYVFAAAVFWVFCYAMSWYSQRLEKKLDTGR
;
A
#
# COMPACT_ATOMS: atom_id res chain seq x y z
N TYR A 1 1.19 8.68 -6.44
CA TYR A 1 -0.24 8.89 -6.14
C TYR A 1 -1.15 7.92 -6.90
N LYS A 2 -1.07 7.80 -8.25
CA LYS A 2 -1.97 6.92 -9.05
C LYS A 2 -1.90 5.44 -8.65
N ARG A 3 -0.77 4.94 -8.15
CA ARG A 3 -0.54 3.53 -7.78
C ARG A 3 -1.17 3.18 -6.43
N GLN A 4 -1.06 4.07 -5.46
CA GLN A 4 -1.67 3.91 -4.13
C GLN A 4 -3.20 3.90 -4.24
N VAL A 5 -3.75 4.68 -5.17
CA VAL A 5 -5.19 4.68 -5.49
C VAL A 5 -5.63 3.32 -6.03
N LEU A 6 -4.80 2.64 -6.85
CA LEU A 6 -5.14 1.32 -7.40
C LEU A 6 -4.93 0.18 -6.39
N SER A 7 -3.97 0.27 -5.47
CA SER A 7 -3.74 -0.77 -4.48
C SER A 7 -4.86 -0.88 -3.44
N LEU A 8 -5.57 0.22 -3.14
CA LEU A 8 -6.67 0.19 -2.18
C LEU A 8 -7.87 -0.63 -2.67
N PRO A 9 -8.42 -0.45 -3.88
CA PRO A 9 -9.48 -1.32 -4.40
C PRO A 9 -9.08 -2.79 -4.44
N ILE A 10 -7.85 -3.10 -4.88
CA ILE A 10 -7.34 -4.48 -4.90
C ILE A 10 -7.26 -5.02 -3.47
N GLY A 11 -6.76 -4.24 -2.52
CA GLY A 11 -6.71 -4.62 -1.11
C GLY A 11 -8.09 -4.90 -0.52
N VAL A 12 -9.08 -4.07 -0.83
CA VAL A 12 -10.48 -4.30 -0.43
C VAL A 12 -11.02 -5.60 -1.03
N MET A 13 -10.80 -5.84 -2.33
CA MET A 13 -11.23 -7.08 -2.99
C MET A 13 -10.58 -8.31 -2.36
N LEU A 14 -9.29 -8.27 -2.07
CA LEU A 14 -8.56 -9.36 -1.41
C LEU A 14 -9.07 -9.59 0.02
N ALA A 15 -9.35 -8.53 0.79
CA ALA A 15 -9.92 -8.63 2.13
C ALA A 15 -11.30 -9.29 2.13
N LEU A 16 -12.17 -8.90 1.18
CA LEU A 16 -13.48 -9.50 1.01
C LEU A 16 -13.38 -10.95 0.51
N GLY A 17 -12.48 -11.22 -0.44
CA GLY A 17 -12.23 -12.57 -0.95
C GLY A 17 -11.73 -13.53 0.13
N ARG A 18 -10.83 -13.09 1.02
CA ARG A 18 -10.36 -13.87 2.18
C ARG A 18 -11.49 -14.23 3.15
N ARG A 19 -12.56 -13.42 3.22
CA ARG A 19 -13.75 -13.67 4.04
C ARG A 19 -14.88 -14.39 3.28
N SER A 20 -14.67 -14.75 2.03
CA SER A 20 -15.64 -15.45 1.21
C SER A 20 -16.01 -16.82 1.79
N LYS A 21 -17.28 -17.19 1.67
CA LYS A 21 -17.75 -18.55 1.98
C LYS A 21 -17.29 -19.60 0.95
N LEU A 22 -16.80 -19.17 -0.21
CA LEU A 22 -16.26 -20.04 -1.25
C LEU A 22 -14.81 -20.42 -0.89
N PRO A 23 -14.51 -21.70 -0.58
CA PRO A 23 -13.20 -22.11 -0.08
C PRO A 23 -12.07 -21.75 -1.06
N VAL A 24 -12.30 -21.95 -2.35
CA VAL A 24 -11.31 -21.67 -3.40
C VAL A 24 -10.91 -20.18 -3.40
N VAL A 25 -11.90 -19.27 -3.36
CA VAL A 25 -11.64 -17.83 -3.35
C VAL A 25 -10.89 -17.42 -2.08
N SER A 26 -11.33 -17.93 -0.93
CA SER A 26 -10.69 -17.63 0.35
C SER A 26 -9.24 -18.10 0.40
N ILE A 27 -8.97 -19.33 -0.07
CA ILE A 27 -7.62 -19.91 -0.10
C ILE A 27 -6.72 -19.10 -1.05
N LEU A 28 -7.16 -18.81 -2.27
CA LEU A 28 -6.36 -18.06 -3.25
C LEU A 28 -6.03 -16.67 -2.75
N CYS A 29 -7.01 -15.94 -2.19
CA CYS A 29 -6.76 -14.62 -1.60
C CYS A 29 -5.80 -14.70 -0.41
N THR A 30 -5.93 -15.72 0.44
CA THR A 30 -5.05 -15.92 1.59
C THR A 30 -3.62 -16.19 1.12
N ILE A 31 -3.43 -17.13 0.20
CA ILE A 31 -2.10 -17.46 -0.36
C ILE A 31 -1.47 -16.21 -0.97
N PHE A 32 -2.22 -15.45 -1.77
CA PHE A 32 -1.71 -14.21 -2.35
C PHE A 32 -1.24 -13.23 -1.27
N ILE A 33 -2.08 -12.95 -0.27
CA ILE A 33 -1.74 -12.01 0.81
C ILE A 33 -0.51 -12.47 1.59
N GLU A 34 -0.44 -13.76 1.97
CA GLU A 34 0.67 -14.28 2.77
C GLU A 34 2.00 -14.30 1.98
N ILE A 35 1.98 -14.65 0.69
CA ILE A 35 3.18 -14.61 -0.16
C ILE A 35 3.73 -13.18 -0.23
N TRP A 36 2.88 -12.21 -0.60
CA TRP A 36 3.33 -10.82 -0.77
C TRP A 36 3.75 -10.15 0.54
N ARG A 37 3.22 -10.57 1.67
CA ARG A 37 3.62 -10.06 3.00
C ARG A 37 4.80 -10.81 3.59
N GLY A 38 5.04 -12.04 3.17
CA GLY A 38 6.17 -12.85 3.64
C GLY A 38 7.50 -12.50 2.99
N VAL A 39 7.49 -11.72 1.89
CA VAL A 39 8.68 -11.35 1.14
C VAL A 39 9.01 -9.87 1.36
N PRO A 40 10.27 -9.50 1.66
CA PRO A 40 10.67 -8.08 1.76
C PRO A 40 10.44 -7.32 0.45
N LEU A 41 10.03 -6.05 0.54
CA LEU A 41 9.77 -5.23 -0.67
C LEU A 41 10.99 -5.12 -1.59
N ILE A 42 12.19 -5.06 -1.02
CA ILE A 42 13.43 -5.03 -1.81
C ILE A 42 13.58 -6.26 -2.71
N THR A 43 13.23 -7.45 -2.19
CA THR A 43 13.24 -8.70 -2.96
C THR A 43 12.18 -8.68 -4.06
N VAL A 44 10.99 -8.15 -3.76
CA VAL A 44 9.92 -7.98 -4.76
C VAL A 44 10.37 -7.08 -5.91
N LEU A 45 11.02 -5.96 -5.60
CA LEU A 45 11.55 -5.03 -6.61
C LEU A 45 12.62 -5.71 -7.47
N PHE A 46 13.51 -6.47 -6.85
CA PHE A 46 14.54 -7.22 -7.56
C PHE A 46 13.94 -8.29 -8.49
N MET A 47 12.99 -9.07 -7.99
CA MET A 47 12.26 -10.07 -8.79
C MET A 47 11.52 -9.42 -9.96
N ALA A 48 10.78 -8.35 -9.72
CA ALA A 48 10.05 -7.63 -10.75
C ALA A 48 10.98 -7.04 -11.81
N SER A 49 12.15 -6.54 -11.41
CA SER A 49 13.10 -5.90 -12.32
C SER A 49 13.91 -6.90 -13.14
N ASN A 50 14.44 -7.96 -12.51
CA ASN A 50 15.44 -8.85 -13.09
C ASN A 50 14.89 -10.23 -13.45
N MET A 51 14.01 -10.81 -12.64
CA MET A 51 13.49 -12.16 -12.89
C MET A 51 12.27 -12.17 -13.80
N PHE A 52 11.35 -11.19 -13.66
CA PHE A 52 10.13 -11.16 -14.44
C PHE A 52 10.37 -11.15 -15.96
N PRO A 53 11.37 -10.44 -16.53
CA PRO A 53 11.67 -10.51 -17.95
C PRO A 53 12.02 -11.90 -18.47
N LEU A 54 12.60 -12.76 -17.62
CA LEU A 54 12.99 -14.12 -18.00
C LEU A 54 11.79 -15.02 -18.31
N PHE A 55 10.61 -14.66 -17.81
CA PHE A 55 9.35 -15.39 -18.05
C PHE A 55 8.53 -14.78 -19.19
N MET A 56 9.01 -13.70 -19.80
CA MET A 56 8.31 -13.05 -20.91
C MET A 56 8.64 -13.71 -22.26
N PRO A 57 7.68 -13.80 -23.19
CA PRO A 57 7.95 -14.21 -24.55
C PRO A 57 8.96 -13.28 -25.23
N GLU A 58 9.73 -13.80 -26.18
CA GLU A 58 10.66 -13.00 -26.98
C GLU A 58 9.94 -11.84 -27.65
N GLY A 59 10.52 -10.64 -27.55
CA GLY A 59 9.97 -9.40 -28.13
C GLY A 59 9.00 -8.62 -27.23
N VAL A 60 8.58 -9.14 -26.07
CA VAL A 60 7.75 -8.41 -25.11
C VAL A 60 8.62 -7.85 -23.98
N ASN A 61 8.91 -6.56 -24.04
CA ASN A 61 9.65 -5.86 -22.97
C ASN A 61 8.77 -4.80 -22.31
N PHE A 62 8.41 -5.02 -21.06
CA PHE A 62 7.84 -3.95 -20.23
C PHE A 62 8.97 -3.08 -19.66
N ASP A 63 8.75 -1.77 -19.69
CA ASP A 63 9.65 -0.82 -19.02
C ASP A 63 9.89 -1.26 -17.56
N LYS A 64 11.14 -1.16 -17.13
CA LYS A 64 11.60 -1.48 -15.79
C LYS A 64 10.79 -0.76 -14.72
N LEU A 65 10.43 0.50 -14.97
CA LEU A 65 9.58 1.28 -14.10
C LEU A 65 8.19 0.64 -13.95
N ILE A 66 7.56 0.23 -15.04
CA ILE A 66 6.21 -0.39 -15.00
C ILE A 66 6.25 -1.69 -14.21
N ARG A 67 7.27 -2.52 -14.39
CA ARG A 67 7.44 -3.78 -13.64
C ARG A 67 7.58 -3.53 -12.14
N ALA A 68 8.46 -2.59 -11.74
CA ALA A 68 8.61 -2.17 -10.35
C ALA A 68 7.28 -1.67 -9.77
N LEU A 69 6.51 -0.90 -10.58
CA LEU A 69 5.22 -0.38 -10.20
C LEU A 69 4.19 -1.45 -9.88
N ILE A 70 4.10 -2.48 -10.72
CA ILE A 70 3.18 -3.61 -10.52
C ILE A 70 3.59 -4.36 -9.25
N GLY A 71 4.88 -4.61 -9.04
CA GLY A 71 5.39 -5.26 -7.82
C GLY A 71 5.00 -4.50 -6.54
N VAL A 72 5.27 -3.19 -6.50
CA VAL A 72 4.89 -2.33 -5.37
C VAL A 72 3.38 -2.26 -5.18
N MET A 73 2.61 -2.25 -6.26
CA MET A 73 1.14 -2.21 -6.19
C MET A 73 0.58 -3.48 -5.52
N PHE A 74 1.03 -4.66 -5.92
CA PHE A 74 0.58 -5.92 -5.32
C PHE A 74 1.05 -6.07 -3.87
N PHE A 75 2.30 -5.70 -3.58
CA PHE A 75 2.81 -5.64 -2.22
C PHE A 75 1.94 -4.74 -1.34
N SER A 76 1.68 -3.51 -1.78
CA SER A 76 0.84 -2.56 -1.05
C SER A 76 -0.60 -3.05 -0.89
N ALA A 77 -1.16 -3.69 -1.93
CA ALA A 77 -2.51 -4.25 -1.88
C ALA A 77 -2.64 -5.37 -0.83
N ALA A 78 -1.62 -6.21 -0.67
CA ALA A 78 -1.62 -7.26 0.34
C ALA A 78 -1.60 -6.70 1.77
N TYR A 79 -0.81 -5.65 2.03
CA TYR A 79 -0.82 -4.96 3.33
C TYR A 79 -2.14 -4.24 3.60
N LEU A 80 -2.67 -3.53 2.60
CA LEU A 80 -3.97 -2.87 2.72
C LEU A 80 -5.12 -3.86 2.91
N ALA A 81 -5.03 -5.06 2.31
CA ALA A 81 -6.02 -6.12 2.54
C ALA A 81 -6.11 -6.51 4.02
N GLU A 82 -4.98 -6.60 4.73
CA GLU A 82 -4.97 -6.89 6.16
C GLU A 82 -5.51 -5.72 7.00
N VAL A 83 -5.18 -4.49 6.64
CA VAL A 83 -5.74 -3.30 7.30
C VAL A 83 -7.26 -3.28 7.17
N VAL A 84 -7.79 -3.48 5.95
CA VAL A 84 -9.23 -3.54 5.68
C VAL A 84 -9.88 -4.73 6.40
N ARG A 85 -9.23 -5.91 6.42
CA ARG A 85 -9.70 -7.07 7.15
C ARG A 85 -9.83 -6.78 8.65
N GLY A 86 -8.85 -6.08 9.24
CA GLY A 86 -8.91 -5.60 10.63
C GLY A 86 -10.15 -4.74 10.89
N GLY A 87 -10.43 -3.78 10.02
CA GLY A 87 -11.63 -2.94 10.10
C GLY A 87 -12.93 -3.73 9.99
N LEU A 88 -13.00 -4.68 9.05
CA LEU A 88 -14.16 -5.56 8.91
C LEU A 88 -14.38 -6.49 10.13
N GLN A 89 -13.31 -6.87 10.83
CA GLN A 89 -13.41 -7.67 12.06
C GLN A 89 -13.83 -6.84 13.27
N ALA A 90 -13.47 -5.57 13.31
CA ALA A 90 -13.85 -4.64 14.38
C ALA A 90 -15.31 -4.20 14.29
N MET A 91 -16.02 -4.47 13.17
CA MET A 91 -17.43 -4.13 13.02
C MET A 91 -18.32 -4.92 13.98
N PRO A 92 -19.21 -4.25 14.76
CA PRO A 92 -20.15 -4.92 15.65
C PRO A 92 -21.09 -5.87 14.88
N LYS A 93 -21.34 -7.04 15.43
CA LYS A 93 -22.25 -8.05 14.85
C LYS A 93 -23.66 -7.47 14.58
N GLY A 94 -24.16 -6.60 15.47
CA GLY A 94 -25.45 -5.94 15.30
C GLY A 94 -25.62 -5.16 14.02
N GLN A 95 -24.52 -4.61 13.42
CA GLN A 95 -24.60 -3.95 12.11
C GLN A 95 -24.92 -4.94 11.00
N TYR A 96 -24.39 -6.15 11.07
CA TYR A 96 -24.70 -7.22 10.13
C TYR A 96 -26.13 -7.71 10.31
N GLU A 97 -26.55 -7.94 11.55
CA GLU A 97 -27.89 -8.43 11.92
C GLU A 97 -28.98 -7.42 11.53
N ALA A 98 -28.78 -6.12 11.87
CA ALA A 98 -29.69 -5.06 11.48
C ALA A 98 -29.82 -4.91 9.95
N SER A 99 -28.71 -5.01 9.23
CA SER A 99 -28.72 -4.96 7.77
C SER A 99 -29.49 -6.13 7.15
N GLN A 100 -29.39 -7.32 7.75
CA GLN A 100 -30.15 -8.50 7.31
C GLN A 100 -31.64 -8.37 7.66
N ALA A 101 -31.97 -7.80 8.82
CA ALA A 101 -33.35 -7.60 9.26
C ALA A 101 -34.14 -6.67 8.31
N VAL A 102 -33.49 -5.67 7.70
CA VAL A 102 -34.07 -4.82 6.66
C VAL A 102 -33.99 -5.41 5.24
N GLY A 103 -33.61 -6.69 5.11
CA GLY A 103 -33.64 -7.43 3.83
C GLY A 103 -32.51 -7.10 2.86
N LEU A 104 -31.40 -6.51 3.32
CA LEU A 104 -30.26 -6.23 2.45
C LEU A 104 -29.57 -7.53 2.02
N THR A 105 -29.35 -7.68 0.72
CA THR A 105 -28.48 -8.75 0.21
C THR A 105 -27.02 -8.53 0.65
N TYR A 106 -26.23 -9.59 0.69
CA TYR A 106 -24.82 -9.53 1.13
C TYR A 106 -24.04 -8.39 0.47
N TRP A 107 -24.11 -8.24 -0.83
CA TRP A 107 -23.36 -7.20 -1.56
C TRP A 107 -23.86 -5.79 -1.25
N ARG A 108 -25.18 -5.60 -1.10
CA ARG A 108 -25.73 -4.30 -0.71
C ARG A 108 -25.39 -3.96 0.74
N MET A 109 -25.48 -4.93 1.65
CA MET A 109 -25.05 -4.77 3.04
C MET A 109 -23.57 -4.37 3.11
N MET A 110 -22.70 -5.08 2.39
CA MET A 110 -21.27 -4.76 2.38
C MET A 110 -20.99 -3.38 1.80
N ALA A 111 -21.58 -3.05 0.63
CA ALA A 111 -21.30 -1.80 -0.06
C ALA A 111 -21.87 -0.56 0.64
N LEU A 112 -23.08 -0.66 1.23
CA LEU A 112 -23.80 0.50 1.76
C LEU A 112 -23.60 0.71 3.26
N VAL A 113 -23.36 -0.38 4.04
CA VAL A 113 -23.34 -0.32 5.50
C VAL A 113 -21.98 -0.69 6.06
N ILE A 114 -21.52 -1.90 5.79
CA ILE A 114 -20.35 -2.47 6.50
C ILE A 114 -19.04 -1.85 6.01
N LEU A 115 -18.78 -1.86 4.71
CA LEU A 115 -17.53 -1.40 4.14
C LEU A 115 -17.26 0.09 4.39
N PRO A 116 -18.22 1.01 4.20
CA PRO A 116 -17.99 2.43 4.50
C PRO A 116 -17.65 2.69 5.96
N GLN A 117 -18.31 1.99 6.88
CA GLN A 117 -18.03 2.12 8.32
C GLN A 117 -16.66 1.50 8.69
N SER A 118 -16.38 0.29 8.20
CA SER A 118 -15.10 -0.36 8.48
C SER A 118 -13.91 0.40 7.90
N LEU A 119 -14.05 0.99 6.71
CA LEU A 119 -13.00 1.83 6.12
C LEU A 119 -12.75 3.10 6.94
N LYS A 120 -13.79 3.74 7.47
CA LYS A 120 -13.63 4.89 8.38
C LYS A 120 -12.76 4.54 9.59
N MET A 121 -12.97 3.39 10.20
CA MET A 121 -12.22 2.93 11.38
C MET A 121 -10.74 2.69 11.09
N VAL A 122 -10.38 2.35 9.85
CA VAL A 122 -9.01 2.02 9.46
C VAL A 122 -8.31 3.12 8.64
N ILE A 123 -8.94 4.27 8.44
CA ILE A 123 -8.32 5.41 7.75
C ILE A 123 -6.93 5.76 8.30
N PRO A 124 -6.71 5.85 9.64
CA PRO A 124 -5.38 6.13 10.17
C PRO A 124 -4.34 5.09 9.76
N ALA A 125 -4.71 3.81 9.81
CA ALA A 125 -3.84 2.71 9.40
C ALA A 125 -3.56 2.71 7.88
N ILE A 126 -4.55 3.07 7.06
CA ILE A 126 -4.38 3.24 5.61
C ILE A 126 -3.38 4.37 5.32
N ILE A 127 -3.52 5.53 5.99
CA ILE A 127 -2.59 6.64 5.80
C ILE A 127 -1.20 6.28 6.32
N GLY A 128 -1.10 5.57 7.45
CA GLY A 128 0.16 5.00 7.95
C GLY A 128 0.86 4.12 6.90
N SER A 129 0.10 3.26 6.23
CA SER A 129 0.60 2.44 5.12
C SER A 129 1.10 3.29 3.94
N PHE A 130 0.41 4.39 3.62
CA PHE A 130 0.86 5.30 2.56
C PHE A 130 2.14 6.05 2.93
N ILE A 131 2.31 6.44 4.19
CA ILE A 131 3.56 7.03 4.69
C ILE A 131 4.71 6.03 4.59
N ALA A 132 4.48 4.75 4.93
CA ALA A 132 5.48 3.70 4.78
C ALA A 132 5.90 3.54 3.31
N ILE A 133 4.94 3.36 2.40
CA ILE A 133 5.21 3.22 0.96
C ILE A 133 5.91 4.46 0.38
N PHE A 134 5.61 5.66 0.88
CA PHE A 134 6.30 6.89 0.46
C PHE A 134 7.80 6.83 0.81
N LYS A 135 8.15 6.33 1.99
CA LYS A 135 9.56 6.12 2.38
C LYS A 135 10.21 5.00 1.57
N ASP A 136 9.46 3.95 1.27
CA ASP A 136 9.94 2.79 0.51
C ASP A 136 10.26 3.13 -0.96
N THR A 137 9.89 4.33 -1.45
CA THR A 137 10.34 4.79 -2.78
C THR A 137 11.86 4.83 -2.91
N THR A 138 12.60 4.99 -1.81
CA THR A 138 14.06 4.99 -1.80
C THR A 138 14.67 3.62 -2.17
N LEU A 139 13.91 2.53 -2.02
CA LEU A 139 14.36 1.18 -2.35
C LEU A 139 14.50 0.94 -3.86
N VAL A 140 13.89 1.79 -4.71
CA VAL A 140 14.00 1.63 -6.18
C VAL A 140 15.43 1.88 -6.69
N LEU A 141 16.29 2.50 -5.88
CA LEU A 141 17.71 2.66 -6.18
C LEU A 141 18.40 1.30 -6.39
N VAL A 142 18.01 0.27 -5.63
CA VAL A 142 18.58 -1.10 -5.73
C VAL A 142 18.40 -1.69 -7.13
N ILE A 143 17.34 -1.30 -7.81
CA ILE A 143 17.08 -1.73 -9.18
C ILE A 143 17.55 -0.71 -10.21
N GLY A 144 18.37 0.28 -9.81
CA GLY A 144 18.96 1.30 -10.69
C GLY A 144 17.95 2.32 -11.20
N LEU A 145 16.88 2.60 -10.46
CA LEU A 145 15.99 3.72 -10.70
C LEU A 145 16.31 4.81 -9.68
N PHE A 146 16.55 6.03 -10.16
CA PHE A 146 16.83 7.17 -9.29
C PHE A 146 15.53 7.77 -8.78
N ASP A 147 15.36 7.71 -7.46
CA ASP A 147 14.38 8.50 -6.72
C ASP A 147 15.04 9.79 -6.19
N PHE A 148 14.34 10.52 -5.33
CA PHE A 148 14.85 11.74 -4.73
C PHE A 148 16.16 11.51 -3.95
N LEU A 149 16.25 10.46 -3.15
CA LEU A 149 17.46 10.13 -2.40
C LEU A 149 18.59 9.68 -3.35
N GLY A 150 18.27 8.87 -4.35
CA GLY A 150 19.22 8.42 -5.35
C GLY A 150 19.81 9.58 -6.17
N ILE A 151 19.01 10.60 -6.49
CA ILE A 151 19.50 11.82 -7.16
C ILE A 151 20.49 12.58 -6.24
N ILE A 152 20.19 12.72 -4.94
CA ILE A 152 21.09 13.39 -3.99
C ILE A 152 22.41 12.62 -3.88
N GLN A 153 22.36 11.29 -3.82
CA GLN A 153 23.57 10.46 -3.82
C GLN A 153 24.38 10.64 -5.10
N PHE A 154 23.70 10.69 -6.25
CA PHE A 154 24.36 10.91 -7.53
C PHE A 154 25.01 12.29 -7.63
N VAL A 155 24.34 13.36 -7.14
CA VAL A 155 24.93 14.70 -7.07
C VAL A 155 26.17 14.72 -6.20
N GLY A 156 26.19 13.98 -5.08
CA GLY A 156 27.38 13.86 -4.20
C GLY A 156 28.60 13.22 -4.86
N THR A 157 28.46 12.61 -6.04
CA THR A 157 29.60 12.10 -6.83
C THR A 157 30.20 13.14 -7.78
N ASN A 158 29.52 14.28 -7.96
CA ASN A 158 30.03 15.38 -8.80
C ASN A 158 31.21 16.07 -8.11
N PRO A 159 32.30 16.37 -8.84
CA PRO A 159 33.48 17.07 -8.28
C PRO A 159 33.15 18.35 -7.51
N ASP A 160 32.14 19.12 -7.95
CA ASP A 160 31.72 20.37 -7.30
C ASP A 160 31.07 20.17 -5.93
N TRP A 161 30.60 18.95 -5.65
CA TRP A 161 29.87 18.58 -4.43
C TRP A 161 30.57 17.53 -3.60
N LEU A 162 31.82 17.18 -3.95
CA LEU A 162 32.62 16.24 -3.19
C LEU A 162 32.87 16.77 -1.76
N GLY A 163 32.56 15.94 -0.77
CA GLY A 163 32.66 16.29 0.65
C GLY A 163 31.38 16.78 1.31
N PHE A 164 30.34 17.14 0.53
CA PHE A 164 29.03 17.62 1.04
C PHE A 164 27.95 16.54 1.14
N SER A 165 28.35 15.27 1.22
CA SER A 165 27.38 14.16 1.29
C SER A 165 26.53 14.21 2.55
N HIS A 166 27.05 14.68 3.67
CA HIS A 166 26.30 14.81 4.93
C HIS A 166 25.17 15.84 4.81
N GLU A 167 25.47 16.99 4.21
CA GLU A 167 24.49 18.05 3.94
C GLU A 167 23.38 17.54 3.02
N GLY A 168 23.74 16.79 1.98
CA GLY A 168 22.79 16.15 1.07
C GLY A 168 21.84 15.19 1.81
N TYR A 169 22.36 14.35 2.70
CA TYR A 169 21.50 13.45 3.48
C TYR A 169 20.64 14.18 4.50
N VAL A 170 21.17 15.23 5.17
CA VAL A 170 20.38 16.06 6.08
C VAL A 170 19.25 16.74 5.34
N PHE A 171 19.52 17.28 4.14
CA PHE A 171 18.51 17.88 3.29
C PHE A 171 17.43 16.83 2.89
N ALA A 172 17.86 15.63 2.45
CA ALA A 172 16.92 14.56 2.14
C ALA A 172 16.03 14.20 3.33
N ALA A 173 16.63 14.03 4.50
CA ALA A 173 15.93 13.71 5.73
C ALA A 173 14.89 14.78 6.09
N ALA A 174 15.27 16.06 5.98
CA ALA A 174 14.36 17.19 6.24
C ALA A 174 13.16 17.18 5.27
N VAL A 175 13.38 16.95 3.98
CA VAL A 175 12.31 16.87 2.98
C VAL A 175 11.37 15.70 3.27
N PHE A 176 11.90 14.48 3.49
CA PHE A 176 11.08 13.33 3.86
C PHE A 176 10.30 13.58 5.15
N TRP A 177 10.95 14.21 6.15
CA TRP A 177 10.29 14.51 7.42
C TRP A 177 9.10 15.45 7.24
N VAL A 178 9.26 16.54 6.48
CA VAL A 178 8.18 17.52 6.20
C VAL A 178 6.98 16.83 5.56
N PHE A 179 7.20 16.01 4.52
CA PHE A 179 6.10 15.31 3.84
C PHE A 179 5.45 14.27 4.75
N CYS A 180 6.23 13.46 5.48
CA CYS A 180 5.69 12.47 6.41
C CYS A 180 4.91 13.13 7.55
N TYR A 181 5.43 14.25 8.09
CA TYR A 181 4.75 15.02 9.13
C TYR A 181 3.42 15.59 8.63
N ALA A 182 3.42 16.20 7.44
CA ALA A 182 2.20 16.74 6.84
C ALA A 182 1.12 15.66 6.63
N MET A 183 1.52 14.46 6.13
CA MET A 183 0.60 13.33 5.96
C MET A 183 0.08 12.83 7.32
N SER A 184 0.95 12.71 8.33
CA SER A 184 0.57 12.27 9.67
C SER A 184 -0.39 13.27 10.34
N TRP A 185 -0.10 14.56 10.23
CA TRP A 185 -0.97 15.61 10.76
C TRP A 185 -2.34 15.63 10.07
N TYR A 186 -2.37 15.45 8.75
CA TYR A 186 -3.63 15.31 8.01
C TYR A 186 -4.42 14.08 8.47
N SER A 187 -3.74 12.94 8.71
CA SER A 187 -4.34 11.73 9.24
C SER A 187 -5.05 11.97 10.57
N GLN A 188 -4.35 12.60 11.51
CA GLN A 188 -4.91 12.91 12.84
C GLN A 188 -6.11 13.86 12.78
N ARG A 189 -6.08 14.85 11.88
CA ARG A 189 -7.23 15.73 11.66
C ARG A 189 -8.42 14.99 11.08
N LEU A 190 -8.17 14.09 10.13
CA LEU A 190 -9.21 13.29 9.51
C LEU A 190 -9.83 12.32 10.52
N GLU A 191 -9.01 11.69 11.36
CA GLU A 191 -9.46 10.83 12.45
C GLU A 191 -10.41 11.57 13.40
N LYS A 192 -9.99 12.75 13.91
CA LYS A 192 -10.83 13.59 14.78
C LYS A 192 -12.14 14.02 14.11
N LYS A 193 -12.14 14.23 12.79
CA LYS A 193 -13.32 14.63 12.03
C LYS A 193 -14.29 13.47 11.78
N LEU A 194 -13.77 12.25 11.74
CA LEU A 194 -14.54 11.02 11.52
C LEU A 194 -14.97 10.36 12.82
N ASP A 195 -14.34 10.72 13.94
CA ASP A 195 -14.73 10.28 15.27
C ASP A 195 -16.04 10.99 15.64
N THR A 196 -17.13 10.26 15.53
CA THR A 196 -18.49 10.72 15.84
C THR A 196 -18.87 10.42 17.28
N GLY A 197 -17.91 10.51 18.22
CA GLY A 197 -18.20 10.49 19.64
C GLY A 197 -18.84 9.17 20.13
N ARG A 198 -18.11 8.08 20.01
CA ARG A 198 -18.42 6.83 20.71
C ARG A 198 -17.47 6.62 21.85
#